data_ce35f2326c2e8c228db1f06c55c160bc
#
_entry.id   ce35f2326c2e8c228db1f06c55c160bc
#
_cell.length_a   1.000
_cell.length_b   1.000
_cell.length_c   1.000
_cell.angle_alpha   90.00
_cell.angle_beta   90.00
_cell.angle_gamma   90.00
#
_symmetry.space_group_name_H-M   'P 1'
#
loop_
_entity.id
_entity.type
_entity.pdbx_description
1 polymer ?
#
loop_
_entity_poly.entity_id
_entity_poly.type
_entity_poly.pdbx_seq_one_letter_code
_entity_poly.pdbx_strand_id
1 'polypeptide(L)'
;MIGPASPRDAGEILTVQHAAYVTEAQLYDDPHIVPLNDTLDDVRAAIVAGQALVARDGSRVVGAVRGVVDGDVCTVARLVVAPDMRGRGIGSALLAAVEAREAGRVERFVLFTGHRSAGNLRLYRGAGYVDTHVVAVTGTLSLVHLEKTPVRG
;
A
#
# COMPACT_ATOMS: atom_id res chain seq x y z
N MET A 1 10.18 1.60 -13.30
CA MET A 1 11.20 0.96 -12.44
C MET A 1 10.83 1.10 -10.98
N ILE A 2 11.03 0.05 -10.21
CA ILE A 2 10.71 0.03 -8.77
C ILE A 2 12.01 -0.08 -7.97
N GLY A 3 12.10 0.70 -6.90
CA GLY A 3 13.24 0.69 -6.00
C GLY A 3 12.97 1.41 -4.69
N PRO A 4 13.95 1.43 -3.77
CA PRO A 4 13.81 2.13 -2.50
C PRO A 4 13.56 3.62 -2.71
N ALA A 5 12.67 4.18 -1.88
CA ALA A 5 12.45 5.62 -1.86
C ALA A 5 13.62 6.33 -1.17
N SER A 6 13.94 7.54 -1.63
CA SER A 6 14.87 8.43 -0.94
C SER A 6 14.12 9.59 -0.28
N PRO A 7 14.71 10.27 0.73
CA PRO A 7 14.00 11.35 1.42
C PRO A 7 13.49 12.47 0.51
N ARG A 8 14.17 12.73 -0.62
CA ARG A 8 13.72 13.71 -1.61
C ARG A 8 12.45 13.32 -2.34
N ASP A 9 12.05 12.04 -2.28
CA ASP A 9 10.83 11.54 -2.92
C ASP A 9 9.58 11.81 -2.06
N ALA A 10 9.74 12.21 -0.81
CA ALA A 10 8.64 12.30 0.15
C ALA A 10 7.47 13.18 -0.32
N GLY A 11 7.77 14.32 -0.94
CA GLY A 11 6.74 15.23 -1.45
C GLY A 11 5.90 14.63 -2.57
N GLU A 12 6.56 13.97 -3.54
CA GLU A 12 5.86 13.30 -4.63
C GLU A 12 5.05 12.10 -4.13
N ILE A 13 5.61 11.33 -3.21
CA ILE A 13 4.88 10.19 -2.61
C ILE A 13 3.62 10.68 -1.91
N LEU A 14 3.73 11.73 -1.11
CA LEU A 14 2.56 12.29 -0.41
C LEU A 14 1.49 12.79 -1.39
N THR A 15 1.91 13.44 -2.47
CA THR A 15 0.99 13.92 -3.51
C THR A 15 0.25 12.76 -4.18
N VAL A 16 0.97 11.71 -4.56
CA VAL A 16 0.37 10.51 -5.17
C VAL A 16 -0.56 9.82 -4.18
N GLN A 17 -0.16 9.72 -2.92
CA GLN A 17 -0.97 9.11 -1.86
C GLN A 17 -2.27 9.86 -1.66
N HIS A 18 -2.23 11.19 -1.54
CA HIS A 18 -3.43 12.00 -1.38
C HIS A 18 -4.35 11.86 -2.59
N ALA A 19 -3.81 11.94 -3.81
CA ALA A 19 -4.61 11.80 -5.02
C ALA A 19 -5.29 10.42 -5.12
N ALA A 20 -4.58 9.36 -4.79
CA ALA A 20 -5.10 8.00 -4.81
C ALA A 20 -6.20 7.78 -3.77
N TYR A 21 -6.02 8.29 -2.56
CA TYR A 21 -6.97 8.09 -1.47
C TYR A 21 -8.18 9.02 -1.50
N VAL A 22 -8.19 10.06 -2.34
CA VAL A 22 -9.40 10.87 -2.56
C VAL A 22 -10.56 10.00 -3.07
N THR A 23 -10.30 9.09 -4.00
CA THR A 23 -11.31 8.13 -4.48
C THR A 23 -11.84 7.26 -3.34
N GLU A 24 -10.97 6.77 -2.47
CA GLU A 24 -11.38 5.99 -1.31
C GLU A 24 -12.22 6.82 -0.33
N ALA A 25 -11.82 8.07 -0.05
CA ALA A 25 -12.58 8.96 0.80
C ALA A 25 -13.99 9.20 0.26
N GLN A 26 -14.13 9.38 -1.04
CA GLN A 26 -15.43 9.55 -1.71
C GLN A 26 -16.28 8.27 -1.60
N LEU A 27 -15.66 7.10 -1.76
CA LEU A 27 -16.34 5.82 -1.71
C LEU A 27 -16.96 5.56 -0.33
N TYR A 28 -16.31 6.02 0.74
CA TYR A 28 -16.77 5.83 2.12
C TYR A 28 -17.42 7.08 2.72
N ASP A 29 -17.57 8.13 1.93
CA ASP A 29 -18.13 9.41 2.38
C ASP A 29 -17.43 9.93 3.63
N ASP A 30 -16.10 9.84 3.66
CA ASP A 30 -15.26 10.25 4.78
C ASP A 30 -14.02 11.00 4.28
N PRO A 31 -13.97 12.35 4.39
CA PRO A 31 -12.81 13.12 3.96
C PRO A 31 -11.60 12.99 4.88
N HIS A 32 -11.74 12.31 6.02
CA HIS A 32 -10.71 12.20 7.05
C HIS A 32 -10.17 10.78 7.23
N ILE A 33 -10.20 9.95 6.18
CA ILE A 33 -9.58 8.62 6.26
C ILE A 33 -8.09 8.76 6.58
N VAL A 34 -7.55 7.81 7.36
CA VAL A 34 -6.21 7.89 7.91
C VAL A 34 -5.11 8.19 6.88
N PRO A 35 -5.08 7.55 5.68
CA PRO A 35 -4.04 7.86 4.69
C PRO A 35 -4.06 9.29 4.17
N LEU A 36 -5.20 10.00 4.21
CA LEU A 36 -5.28 11.41 3.85
C LEU A 36 -4.75 12.33 4.95
N ASN A 37 -4.63 11.82 6.19
CA ASN A 37 -4.10 12.56 7.32
C ASN A 37 -2.58 12.43 7.47
N ASP A 38 -1.92 11.58 6.68
CA ASP A 38 -0.47 11.47 6.69
C ASP A 38 0.17 12.81 6.31
N THR A 39 1.20 13.18 7.06
CA THR A 39 1.99 14.39 6.82
C THR A 39 3.26 14.05 6.04
N LEU A 40 3.96 15.10 5.58
CA LEU A 40 5.28 14.93 4.96
C LEU A 40 6.26 14.26 5.91
N ASP A 41 6.21 14.57 7.20
CA ASP A 41 7.05 13.95 8.22
C ASP A 41 6.74 12.46 8.39
N ASP A 42 5.48 12.06 8.31
CA ASP A 42 5.09 10.64 8.35
C ASP A 42 5.69 9.86 7.18
N VAL A 43 5.62 10.43 5.97
CA VAL A 43 6.21 9.82 4.78
C VAL A 43 7.72 9.73 4.88
N ARG A 44 8.38 10.81 5.33
CA ARG A 44 9.84 10.81 5.54
C ARG A 44 10.28 9.78 6.56
N ALA A 45 9.54 9.64 7.65
CA ALA A 45 9.85 8.64 8.67
C ALA A 45 9.83 7.22 8.11
N ALA A 46 8.84 6.89 7.28
CA ALA A 46 8.76 5.59 6.61
C ALA A 46 9.94 5.37 5.66
N ILE A 47 10.36 6.40 4.93
CA ILE A 47 11.52 6.34 4.02
C ILE A 47 12.80 6.09 4.81
N VAL A 48 13.04 6.86 5.87
CA VAL A 48 14.23 6.74 6.71
C VAL A 48 14.30 5.38 7.37
N ALA A 49 13.15 4.81 7.75
CA ALA A 49 13.08 3.46 8.31
C ALA A 49 13.28 2.35 7.26
N GLY A 50 13.47 2.68 5.99
CA GLY A 50 13.68 1.70 4.91
C GLY A 50 12.43 0.95 4.51
N GLN A 51 11.25 1.45 4.84
CA GLN A 51 9.97 0.77 4.62
C GLN A 51 9.37 1.03 3.24
N ALA A 52 9.74 2.12 2.57
CA ALA A 52 9.07 2.60 1.38
C ALA A 52 9.77 2.18 0.10
N LEU A 53 8.99 1.69 -0.86
CA LEU A 53 9.39 1.48 -2.25
C LEU A 53 8.59 2.42 -3.14
N VAL A 54 9.19 2.85 -4.25
CA VAL A 54 8.53 3.70 -5.24
C VAL A 54 8.60 3.07 -6.63
N ALA A 55 7.58 3.33 -7.43
CA ALA A 55 7.58 3.07 -8.87
C ALA A 55 7.76 4.40 -9.59
N ARG A 56 8.64 4.42 -10.60
CA ARG A 56 8.93 5.60 -11.40
C ARG A 56 8.63 5.35 -12.86
N ASP A 57 8.13 6.37 -13.53
CA ASP A 57 8.07 6.48 -14.98
C ASP A 57 8.98 7.66 -15.36
N GLY A 58 10.18 7.35 -15.89
CA GLY A 58 11.21 8.37 -16.01
C GLY A 58 11.61 8.90 -14.65
N SER A 59 11.51 10.21 -14.46
CA SER A 59 11.80 10.87 -13.17
C SER A 59 10.57 11.02 -12.27
N ARG A 60 9.38 10.72 -12.79
CA ARG A 60 8.13 10.89 -12.06
C ARG A 60 7.84 9.70 -11.16
N VAL A 61 7.50 9.95 -9.89
CA VAL A 61 6.96 8.93 -9.00
C VAL A 61 5.49 8.68 -9.39
N VAL A 62 5.18 7.44 -9.75
CA VAL A 62 3.83 7.06 -10.19
C VAL A 62 3.15 6.07 -9.25
N GLY A 63 3.85 5.60 -8.23
CA GLY A 63 3.29 4.73 -7.22
C GLY A 63 4.25 4.54 -6.07
N ALA A 64 3.72 4.03 -4.96
CA ALA A 64 4.50 3.75 -3.76
C ALA A 64 3.84 2.65 -2.94
N VAL A 65 4.61 2.06 -2.03
CA VAL A 65 4.13 1.06 -1.09
C VAL A 65 5.05 1.04 0.13
N ARG A 66 4.52 0.69 1.29
CA ARG A 66 5.31 0.45 2.51
C ARG A 66 5.23 -1.01 2.90
N GLY A 67 6.35 -1.56 3.35
CA GLY A 67 6.40 -2.83 4.04
C GLY A 67 6.99 -2.62 5.42
N VAL A 68 6.22 -2.89 6.47
CA VAL A 68 6.61 -2.68 7.86
C VAL A 68 6.77 -4.05 8.51
N VAL A 69 8.01 -4.39 8.86
CA VAL A 69 8.33 -5.68 9.50
C VAL A 69 8.29 -5.53 11.00
N ASP A 70 7.51 -6.39 11.65
CA ASP A 70 7.45 -6.53 13.09
C ASP A 70 7.51 -8.02 13.42
N GLY A 71 8.63 -8.47 13.99
CA GLY A 71 8.86 -9.89 14.21
C GLY A 71 8.89 -10.67 12.90
N ASP A 72 8.00 -11.64 12.77
CA ASP A 72 7.88 -12.51 11.60
C ASP A 72 6.75 -12.11 10.64
N VAL A 73 6.18 -10.92 10.84
CA VAL A 73 5.07 -10.39 10.05
C VAL A 73 5.49 -9.13 9.32
N CYS A 74 5.20 -9.04 8.02
CA CYS A 74 5.31 -7.81 7.25
C CYS A 74 3.89 -7.27 6.99
N THR A 75 3.62 -6.07 7.46
CA THR A 75 2.40 -5.35 7.10
C THR A 75 2.65 -4.55 5.85
N VAL A 76 1.89 -4.84 4.79
CA VAL A 76 1.90 -4.05 3.55
C VAL A 76 0.90 -2.92 3.71
N ALA A 77 1.34 -1.69 3.52
CA ALA A 77 0.52 -0.51 3.74
C ALA A 77 0.78 0.55 2.68
N ARG A 78 -0.17 1.47 2.53
CA ARG A 78 -0.04 2.63 1.65
C ARG A 78 0.36 2.26 0.24
N LEU A 79 -0.22 1.19 -0.32
CA LEU A 79 -0.07 0.84 -1.73
C LEU A 79 -0.92 1.81 -2.55
N VAL A 80 -0.24 2.65 -3.34
CA VAL A 80 -0.89 3.70 -4.11
C VAL A 80 -0.32 3.74 -5.53
N VAL A 81 -1.17 4.10 -6.48
CA VAL A 81 -0.81 4.35 -7.88
C VAL A 81 -1.45 5.67 -8.29
N ALA A 82 -0.70 6.50 -9.00
CA ALA A 82 -1.23 7.76 -9.53
C ALA A 82 -2.50 7.48 -10.36
N PRO A 83 -3.58 8.27 -10.18
CA PRO A 83 -4.86 8.01 -10.86
C PRO A 83 -4.78 7.88 -12.37
N ASP A 84 -3.89 8.64 -13.02
CA ASP A 84 -3.69 8.58 -14.47
C ASP A 84 -2.86 7.38 -14.93
N MET A 85 -2.30 6.63 -14.01
CA MET A 85 -1.43 5.47 -14.31
C MET A 85 -2.06 4.14 -13.91
N ARG A 86 -3.33 4.13 -13.55
CA ARG A 86 -4.05 2.91 -13.20
C ARG A 86 -4.24 1.98 -14.40
N GLY A 87 -4.38 0.68 -14.12
CA GLY A 87 -4.61 -0.33 -15.16
C GLY A 87 -3.35 -0.75 -15.92
N ARG A 88 -2.15 -0.39 -15.44
CA ARG A 88 -0.87 -0.71 -16.07
C ARG A 88 -0.05 -1.74 -15.30
N GLY A 89 -0.62 -2.35 -14.25
CA GLY A 89 0.07 -3.36 -13.46
C GLY A 89 1.07 -2.81 -12.44
N ILE A 90 1.09 -1.50 -12.19
CA ILE A 90 2.03 -0.87 -11.25
C ILE A 90 1.77 -1.34 -9.83
N GLY A 91 0.50 -1.41 -9.41
CA GLY A 91 0.13 -1.88 -8.07
C GLY A 91 0.57 -3.32 -7.83
N SER A 92 0.35 -4.20 -8.79
CA SER A 92 0.80 -5.60 -8.71
C SER A 92 2.32 -5.70 -8.63
N ALA A 93 3.03 -4.88 -9.39
CA ALA A 93 4.49 -4.86 -9.40
C ALA A 93 5.06 -4.35 -8.07
N LEU A 94 4.46 -3.32 -7.49
CA LEU A 94 4.85 -2.80 -6.16
C LEU A 94 4.64 -3.84 -5.07
N LEU A 95 3.50 -4.51 -5.09
CA LEU A 95 3.17 -5.57 -4.13
C LEU A 95 4.18 -6.71 -4.23
N ALA A 96 4.48 -7.18 -5.45
CA ALA A 96 5.47 -8.22 -5.68
C ALA A 96 6.87 -7.79 -5.21
N ALA A 97 7.24 -6.52 -5.39
CA ALA A 97 8.54 -6.00 -4.97
C ALA A 97 8.70 -6.01 -3.44
N VAL A 98 7.67 -5.60 -2.70
CA VAL A 98 7.68 -5.68 -1.23
C VAL A 98 7.78 -7.12 -0.77
N GLU A 99 7.02 -8.02 -1.37
CA GLU A 99 7.06 -9.44 -1.03
C GLU A 99 8.44 -10.04 -1.29
N ALA A 100 9.04 -9.74 -2.44
CA ALA A 100 10.38 -10.22 -2.78
C ALA A 100 11.44 -9.72 -1.80
N ARG A 101 11.34 -8.46 -1.38
CA ARG A 101 12.28 -7.86 -0.42
C ARG A 101 12.24 -8.55 0.94
N GLU A 102 11.05 -8.95 1.40
CA GLU A 102 10.84 -9.40 2.76
C GLU A 102 10.60 -10.92 2.90
N ALA A 103 10.46 -11.66 1.79
CA ALA A 103 10.05 -13.07 1.81
C ALA A 103 10.96 -13.98 2.66
N GLY A 104 12.27 -13.71 2.72
CA GLY A 104 13.22 -14.50 3.51
C GLY A 104 13.24 -14.13 5.00
N ARG A 105 12.52 -13.10 5.42
CA ARG A 105 12.59 -12.50 6.74
C ARG A 105 11.31 -12.66 7.56
N VAL A 106 10.19 -12.97 6.90
CA VAL A 106 8.88 -13.01 7.54
C VAL A 106 8.16 -14.32 7.24
N GLU A 107 7.26 -14.70 8.12
CA GLU A 107 6.42 -15.89 7.96
C GLU A 107 5.11 -15.58 7.25
N ARG A 108 4.70 -14.32 7.23
CA ARG A 108 3.48 -13.90 6.52
C ARG A 108 3.48 -12.41 6.21
N PHE A 109 2.72 -12.09 5.17
CA PHE A 109 2.33 -10.74 4.81
C PHE A 109 0.89 -10.51 5.22
N VAL A 110 0.62 -9.37 5.83
CA VAL A 110 -0.74 -8.96 6.20
C VAL A 110 -1.04 -7.59 5.61
N LEU A 111 -2.29 -7.37 5.26
CA LEU A 111 -2.76 -6.07 4.81
C LEU A 111 -4.27 -5.97 5.06
N PHE A 112 -4.77 -4.76 4.92
CA PHE A 112 -6.21 -4.52 4.99
C PHE A 112 -6.61 -3.46 3.97
N THR A 113 -7.87 -3.51 3.57
CA THR A 113 -8.46 -2.50 2.68
C THR A 113 -9.94 -2.36 3.01
N GLY A 114 -10.54 -1.26 2.56
CA GLY A 114 -11.95 -1.01 2.77
C GLY A 114 -12.84 -2.05 2.06
N HIS A 115 -13.96 -2.38 2.68
CA HIS A 115 -14.87 -3.42 2.19
C HIS A 115 -15.52 -3.08 0.84
N ARG A 116 -15.54 -1.81 0.43
CA ARG A 116 -16.05 -1.36 -0.86
C ARG A 116 -14.97 -1.13 -1.91
N SER A 117 -13.72 -1.32 -1.55
CA SER A 117 -12.57 -1.12 -2.43
C SER A 117 -12.38 -2.33 -3.35
N ALA A 118 -13.31 -2.52 -4.28
CA ALA A 118 -13.38 -3.72 -5.12
C ALA A 118 -12.11 -3.95 -5.94
N GLY A 119 -11.50 -2.89 -6.46
CA GLY A 119 -10.25 -2.98 -7.21
C GLY A 119 -9.10 -3.50 -6.37
N ASN A 120 -8.96 -2.99 -5.15
CA ASN A 120 -7.93 -3.44 -4.20
C ASN A 120 -8.16 -4.88 -3.79
N LEU A 121 -9.40 -5.26 -3.48
CA LEU A 121 -9.72 -6.63 -3.12
C LEU A 121 -9.38 -7.61 -4.25
N ARG A 122 -9.71 -7.26 -5.51
CA ARG A 122 -9.32 -8.08 -6.67
C ARG A 122 -7.81 -8.21 -6.80
N LEU A 123 -7.09 -7.09 -6.62
CA LEU A 123 -5.62 -7.07 -6.68
C LEU A 123 -5.02 -8.03 -5.65
N TYR A 124 -5.42 -7.90 -4.40
CA TYR A 124 -4.84 -8.69 -3.31
C TYR A 124 -5.21 -10.17 -3.41
N ARG A 125 -6.47 -10.48 -3.65
CA ARG A 125 -6.91 -11.87 -3.83
C ARG A 125 -6.24 -12.51 -5.05
N GLY A 126 -6.09 -11.78 -6.15
CA GLY A 126 -5.37 -12.23 -7.33
C GLY A 126 -3.89 -12.48 -7.08
N ALA A 127 -3.28 -11.78 -6.12
CA ALA A 127 -1.89 -11.97 -5.71
C ALA A 127 -1.71 -13.11 -4.70
N GLY A 128 -2.79 -13.78 -4.30
CA GLY A 128 -2.73 -14.93 -3.39
C GLY A 128 -3.06 -14.61 -1.93
N TYR A 129 -3.53 -13.41 -1.64
CA TYR A 129 -3.99 -13.05 -0.30
C TYR A 129 -5.35 -13.67 -0.02
N VAL A 130 -5.55 -14.12 1.20
CA VAL A 130 -6.79 -14.77 1.67
C VAL A 130 -7.41 -13.93 2.77
N ASP A 131 -8.72 -13.70 2.68
CA ASP A 131 -9.46 -12.95 3.69
C ASP A 131 -9.39 -13.69 5.04
N THR A 132 -9.10 -12.94 6.11
CA THR A 132 -9.05 -13.49 7.46
C THR A 132 -10.22 -13.03 8.33
N HIS A 133 -10.48 -11.73 8.36
CA HIS A 133 -11.56 -11.17 9.17
C HIS A 133 -11.91 -9.76 8.69
N VAL A 134 -13.03 -9.25 9.18
CA VAL A 134 -13.53 -7.91 8.88
C VAL A 134 -13.71 -7.15 10.20
N VAL A 135 -13.26 -5.90 10.23
CA VAL A 135 -13.38 -5.01 11.39
C VAL A 135 -14.17 -3.77 11.00
N ALA A 136 -15.28 -3.53 11.69
CA ALA A 136 -16.05 -2.30 11.52
C ALA A 136 -15.27 -1.13 12.15
N VAL A 137 -15.09 -0.04 11.42
CA VAL A 137 -14.36 1.16 11.87
C VAL A 137 -15.32 2.31 12.09
N THR A 138 -16.20 2.59 11.12
CA THR A 138 -17.26 3.60 11.19
C THR A 138 -18.57 3.03 10.67
N GLY A 139 -19.63 3.82 10.67
CA GLY A 139 -20.91 3.41 10.09
C GLY A 139 -20.85 3.15 8.59
N THR A 140 -19.84 3.69 7.89
CA THR A 140 -19.70 3.57 6.44
C THR A 140 -18.49 2.74 6.00
N LEU A 141 -17.53 2.47 6.92
CA LEU A 141 -16.27 1.81 6.63
C LEU A 141 -16.08 0.58 7.50
N SER A 142 -15.88 -0.57 6.85
CA SER A 142 -15.30 -1.76 7.47
C SER A 142 -14.01 -2.10 6.73
N LEU A 143 -13.04 -2.67 7.45
CA LEU A 143 -11.76 -3.09 6.89
C LEU A 143 -11.75 -4.61 6.74
N VAL A 144 -11.45 -5.07 5.54
CA VAL A 144 -11.22 -6.48 5.25
C VAL A 144 -9.73 -6.73 5.44
N HIS A 145 -9.40 -7.65 6.33
CA HIS A 145 -8.02 -8.08 6.58
C HIS A 145 -7.72 -9.33 5.76
N LEU A 146 -6.54 -9.35 5.13
CA LEU A 146 -6.09 -10.45 4.31
C LEU A 146 -4.64 -10.81 4.68
N GLU A 147 -4.26 -12.06 4.42
CA GLU A 147 -2.89 -12.50 4.63
C GLU A 147 -2.41 -13.45 3.55
N LYS A 148 -1.10 -13.54 3.43
CA LYS A 148 -0.41 -14.41 2.48
C LYS A 148 0.85 -14.96 3.12
N THR A 149 1.08 -16.27 2.94
CA THR A 149 2.34 -16.91 3.29
C THR A 149 3.35 -16.67 2.17
N PRO A 150 4.60 -16.26 2.45
CA PRO A 150 5.62 -16.09 1.43
C PRO A 150 5.83 -17.36 0.61
N VAL A 151 6.02 -17.18 -0.69
CA VAL A 151 6.43 -18.27 -1.57
C VAL A 151 7.93 -18.51 -1.34
N ARG A 152 8.25 -19.71 -0.86
CA ARG A 152 9.64 -20.15 -0.63
C ARG A 152 9.98 -21.20 -1.67
N GLY A 153 10.81 -20.78 -2.62
CA GLY A 153 11.31 -21.68 -3.67
C GLY A 153 12.54 -22.43 -3.25
#